data_e41fa8c49b5d0418ca194b71f7544446
#
_entry.id   e41fa8c49b5d0418ca194b71f7544446
#
_cell.length_a   1.000
_cell.length_b   1.000
_cell.length_c   1.000
_cell.angle_alpha   90.00
_cell.angle_beta   90.00
_cell.angle_gamma   90.00
#
_symmetry.space_group_name_H-M   'P 1'
#
loop_
_entity.id
_entity.type
_entity.pdbx_description
1 polymer ?
#
loop_
_entity_poly.entity_id
_entity_poly.type
_entity_poly.pdbx_seq_one_letter_code
_entity_poly.pdbx_strand_id
1 'polypeptide(L)'
;MSGIIERIMDLAGLLERIAGMLTGLSMVILLTGCQSLGAELPESFDEERMEEEALRAIGYFNEKDYQSVLDMGCTEFQEFLTAEEFAEQCDPILDKRGKFREIVKTVSMGCKNEEGEVEYGGLVLVADYEDGRICFHITINENMELMEFLVQ
;
A
#
# COMPACT_ATOMS: atom_id res chain seq x y z
N MET A 1 37.80 6.24 29.57
CA MET A 1 36.48 6.84 29.30
C MET A 1 36.37 7.52 27.94
N SER A 2 37.43 7.97 27.30
CA SER A 2 37.36 8.61 25.96
C SER A 2 37.05 7.63 24.81
N GLY A 3 37.43 6.36 24.93
CA GLY A 3 37.23 5.38 23.85
C GLY A 3 35.79 4.90 23.63
N ILE A 4 34.87 5.14 24.58
CA ILE A 4 33.44 4.77 24.44
C ILE A 4 32.69 5.85 23.69
N ILE A 5 33.05 7.11 23.90
CA ILE A 5 32.40 8.26 23.22
C ILE A 5 32.80 8.29 21.74
N GLU A 6 34.06 7.98 21.41
CA GLU A 6 34.49 7.86 20.01
C GLU A 6 33.79 6.70 19.27
N ARG A 7 33.57 5.57 19.93
CA ARG A 7 32.83 4.44 19.34
C ARG A 7 31.34 4.74 19.14
N ILE A 8 30.74 5.54 20.03
CA ILE A 8 29.31 5.95 19.88
C ILE A 8 29.19 6.96 18.74
N MET A 9 30.13 7.87 18.58
CA MET A 9 30.15 8.82 17.46
C MET A 9 30.39 8.13 16.11
N ASP A 10 31.23 7.10 16.08
CA ASP A 10 31.49 6.31 14.87
C ASP A 10 30.27 5.46 14.46
N LEU A 11 29.54 4.93 15.45
CA LEU A 11 28.26 4.21 15.22
C LEU A 11 27.17 5.16 14.71
N ALA A 12 27.11 6.39 15.22
CA ALA A 12 26.14 7.39 14.74
C ALA A 12 26.42 7.79 13.29
N GLY A 13 27.69 8.02 12.94
CA GLY A 13 28.12 8.30 11.57
C GLY A 13 27.92 7.13 10.61
N LEU A 14 28.02 5.88 11.10
CA LEU A 14 27.73 4.68 10.33
C LEU A 14 26.22 4.52 10.10
N LEU A 15 25.40 4.82 11.11
CA LEU A 15 23.94 4.82 11.01
C LEU A 15 23.42 5.88 10.03
N GLU A 16 24.00 7.07 10.01
CA GLU A 16 23.64 8.10 9.02
C GLU A 16 24.05 7.72 7.59
N ARG A 17 25.20 7.05 7.43
CA ARG A 17 25.62 6.53 6.13
C ARG A 17 24.75 5.37 5.66
N ILE A 18 24.29 4.51 6.55
CA ILE A 18 23.36 3.43 6.25
C ILE A 18 21.96 3.99 5.96
N ALA A 19 21.51 5.01 6.70
CA ALA A 19 20.24 5.68 6.44
C ALA A 19 20.26 6.43 5.08
N GLY A 20 21.38 7.06 4.72
CA GLY A 20 21.58 7.69 3.40
C GLY A 20 21.63 6.66 2.25
N MET A 21 22.20 5.48 2.49
CA MET A 21 22.18 4.38 1.52
C MET A 21 20.80 3.71 1.42
N LEU A 22 20.07 3.62 2.51
CA LEU A 22 18.72 3.06 2.53
C LEU A 22 17.71 3.96 1.81
N THR A 23 17.86 5.29 1.85
CA THR A 23 17.03 6.21 1.06
C THR A 23 17.32 6.10 -0.44
N GLY A 24 18.56 5.88 -0.84
CA GLY A 24 18.93 5.60 -2.23
C GLY A 24 18.47 4.22 -2.70
N LEU A 25 18.55 3.21 -1.83
CA LEU A 25 18.12 1.84 -2.12
C LEU A 25 16.59 1.72 -2.13
N SER A 26 15.89 2.47 -1.29
CA SER A 26 14.42 2.54 -1.28
C SER A 26 13.87 3.08 -2.60
N MET A 27 14.54 4.05 -3.19
CA MET A 27 14.16 4.59 -4.50
C MET A 27 14.41 3.60 -5.64
N VAL A 28 15.43 2.75 -5.52
CA VAL A 28 15.74 1.68 -6.49
C VAL A 28 14.77 0.49 -6.33
N ILE A 29 14.34 0.17 -5.10
CA ILE A 29 13.34 -0.87 -4.84
C ILE A 29 11.96 -0.44 -5.35
N LEU A 30 11.61 0.83 -5.27
CA LEU A 30 10.38 1.36 -5.87
C LEU A 30 10.40 1.27 -7.41
N LEU A 31 11.57 1.40 -8.03
CA LEU A 31 11.73 1.23 -9.48
C LEU A 31 11.76 -0.24 -9.89
N THR A 32 12.28 -1.15 -9.06
CA THR A 32 12.23 -2.59 -9.30
C THR A 32 10.89 -3.21 -8.91
N GLY A 33 10.16 -2.63 -7.93
CA GLY A 33 8.78 -3.00 -7.63
C GLY A 33 7.83 -2.76 -8.81
N CYS A 34 8.09 -1.73 -9.63
CA CYS A 34 7.34 -1.48 -10.86
C CYS A 34 7.62 -2.52 -11.98
N GLN A 35 8.65 -3.33 -11.89
CA GLN A 35 8.93 -4.38 -12.89
C GLN A 35 8.16 -5.69 -12.64
N SER A 36 7.61 -5.89 -11.44
CA SER A 36 6.68 -6.99 -11.17
C SER A 36 5.22 -6.60 -11.43
N LEU A 37 4.94 -5.34 -11.68
CA LEU A 37 3.64 -4.78 -12.05
C LEU A 37 3.50 -4.87 -13.57
N GLY A 38 3.03 -5.99 -14.09
CA GLY A 38 2.87 -6.11 -15.54
C GLY A 38 2.50 -7.50 -16.02
N ALA A 39 2.15 -8.40 -15.11
CA ALA A 39 1.50 -9.63 -15.53
C ALA A 39 0.09 -9.30 -16.01
N GLU A 40 -0.33 -9.98 -17.07
CA GLU A 40 -1.70 -9.90 -17.55
C GLU A 40 -2.65 -10.41 -16.47
N LEU A 41 -3.78 -9.73 -16.29
CA LEU A 41 -4.81 -10.16 -15.34
C LEU A 41 -5.38 -11.50 -15.82
N PRO A 42 -5.41 -12.55 -14.97
CA PRO A 42 -6.01 -13.83 -15.36
C PRO A 42 -7.47 -13.70 -15.73
N GLU A 43 -7.95 -14.49 -16.67
CA GLU A 43 -9.36 -14.52 -17.09
C GLU A 43 -10.34 -14.91 -15.96
N SER A 44 -9.83 -15.50 -14.86
CA SER A 44 -10.61 -15.79 -13.65
C SER A 44 -10.99 -14.53 -12.86
N PHE A 45 -10.33 -13.40 -13.10
CA PHE A 45 -10.63 -12.13 -12.47
C PHE A 45 -11.51 -11.26 -13.35
N ASP A 46 -12.61 -10.79 -12.79
CA ASP A 46 -13.48 -9.78 -13.39
C ASP A 46 -12.98 -8.39 -13.00
N GLU A 47 -12.37 -7.71 -13.96
CA GLU A 47 -11.77 -6.38 -13.76
C GLU A 47 -12.78 -5.35 -13.23
N GLU A 48 -14.02 -5.37 -13.75
CA GLU A 48 -15.07 -4.44 -13.33
C GLU A 48 -15.46 -4.67 -11.87
N ARG A 49 -15.61 -5.93 -11.45
CA ARG A 49 -15.87 -6.28 -10.06
C ARG A 49 -14.72 -5.92 -9.13
N MET A 50 -13.48 -6.14 -9.57
CA MET A 50 -12.30 -5.74 -8.79
C MET A 50 -12.30 -4.23 -8.55
N GLU A 51 -12.59 -3.45 -9.59
CA GLU A 51 -12.66 -1.98 -9.48
C GLU A 51 -13.80 -1.55 -8.54
N GLU A 52 -14.96 -2.16 -8.62
CA GLU A 52 -16.09 -1.89 -7.71
C GLU A 52 -15.71 -2.17 -6.24
N GLU A 53 -15.06 -3.29 -5.96
CA GLU A 53 -14.61 -3.62 -4.61
C GLU A 53 -13.53 -2.65 -4.10
N ALA A 54 -12.59 -2.28 -4.96
CA ALA A 54 -11.57 -1.30 -4.62
C ALA A 54 -12.17 0.09 -4.31
N LEU A 55 -13.11 0.55 -5.12
CA LEU A 55 -13.81 1.82 -4.91
C LEU A 55 -14.64 1.81 -3.62
N ARG A 56 -15.26 0.67 -3.30
CA ARG A 56 -15.98 0.49 -2.04
C ARG A 56 -15.05 0.59 -0.83
N ALA A 57 -13.89 -0.07 -0.89
CA ALA A 57 -12.88 0.02 0.16
C ALA A 57 -12.34 1.45 0.33
N ILE A 58 -12.07 2.15 -0.78
CA ILE A 58 -11.66 3.57 -0.75
C ILE A 58 -12.76 4.46 -0.18
N GLY A 59 -14.03 4.16 -0.45
CA GLY A 59 -15.17 4.83 0.16
C GLY A 59 -15.17 4.75 1.68
N TYR A 60 -15.05 3.54 2.24
CA TYR A 60 -14.93 3.33 3.69
C TYR A 60 -13.68 4.01 4.26
N PHE A 61 -12.55 3.91 3.57
CA PHE A 61 -11.32 4.60 3.97
C PHE A 61 -11.52 6.12 4.08
N ASN A 62 -12.18 6.75 3.11
CA ASN A 62 -12.45 8.19 3.11
C ASN A 62 -13.40 8.62 4.24
N GLU A 63 -14.27 7.72 4.69
CA GLU A 63 -15.17 7.93 5.83
C GLU A 63 -14.51 7.60 7.18
N LYS A 64 -13.24 7.16 7.15
CA LYS A 64 -12.49 6.66 8.32
C LYS A 64 -13.14 5.44 8.96
N ASP A 65 -13.94 4.71 8.20
CA ASP A 65 -14.54 3.44 8.60
C ASP A 65 -13.58 2.28 8.28
N TYR A 66 -12.48 2.24 9.02
CA TYR A 66 -11.40 1.26 8.81
C TYR A 66 -11.84 -0.16 9.14
N GLN A 67 -12.81 -0.33 10.05
CA GLN A 67 -13.36 -1.66 10.33
C GLN A 67 -14.04 -2.24 9.09
N SER A 68 -14.82 -1.45 8.37
CA SER A 68 -15.46 -1.91 7.13
C SER A 68 -14.45 -2.22 6.03
N VAL A 69 -13.31 -1.53 5.97
CA VAL A 69 -12.20 -1.90 5.06
C VAL A 69 -11.63 -3.26 5.46
N LEU A 70 -11.36 -3.50 6.74
CA LEU A 70 -10.84 -4.77 7.25
C LEU A 70 -11.81 -5.92 7.00
N ASP A 71 -13.12 -5.70 7.19
CA ASP A 71 -14.17 -6.70 6.98
C ASP A 71 -14.31 -7.14 5.52
N MET A 72 -13.78 -6.36 4.56
CA MET A 72 -13.68 -6.76 3.15
C MET A 72 -12.49 -7.68 2.86
N GLY A 73 -11.59 -7.87 3.81
CA GLY A 73 -10.37 -8.63 3.63
C GLY A 73 -10.52 -10.14 3.91
N CYS A 74 -9.56 -10.92 3.40
CA CYS A 74 -9.41 -12.31 3.82
C CYS A 74 -9.01 -12.40 5.30
N THR A 75 -9.01 -13.60 5.85
CA THR A 75 -8.70 -13.83 7.28
C THR A 75 -7.33 -13.25 7.66
N GLU A 76 -6.32 -13.49 6.85
CA GLU A 76 -4.95 -13.02 7.08
C GLU A 76 -4.88 -11.49 7.09
N PHE A 77 -5.62 -10.82 6.20
CA PHE A 77 -5.69 -9.36 6.17
C PHE A 77 -6.37 -8.80 7.42
N GLN A 78 -7.47 -9.43 7.87
CA GLN A 78 -8.19 -9.01 9.08
C GLN A 78 -7.37 -9.22 10.37
N GLU A 79 -6.49 -10.23 10.39
CA GLU A 79 -5.62 -10.52 11.54
C GLU A 79 -4.34 -9.68 11.55
N PHE A 80 -3.99 -9.03 10.44
CA PHE A 80 -2.73 -8.29 10.29
C PHE A 80 -2.67 -7.01 11.11
N LEU A 81 -3.79 -6.27 11.20
CA LEU A 81 -3.89 -5.05 12.01
C LEU A 81 -5.33 -4.80 12.49
N THR A 82 -5.44 -4.05 13.56
CA THR A 82 -6.74 -3.60 14.07
C THR A 82 -7.19 -2.32 13.38
N ALA A 83 -8.49 -2.00 13.46
CA ALA A 83 -9.02 -0.74 12.95
C ALA A 83 -8.39 0.49 13.62
N GLU A 84 -7.98 0.38 14.90
CA GLU A 84 -7.29 1.43 15.64
C GLU A 84 -5.89 1.68 15.08
N GLU A 85 -5.12 0.61 14.83
CA GLU A 85 -3.78 0.71 14.21
C GLU A 85 -3.86 1.24 12.78
N PHE A 86 -4.89 0.85 12.04
CA PHE A 86 -5.15 1.37 10.70
C PHE A 86 -5.43 2.90 10.77
N ALA A 87 -6.28 3.34 11.70
CA ALA A 87 -6.58 4.75 11.91
C ALA A 87 -5.31 5.54 12.27
N GLU A 88 -4.49 5.04 13.17
CA GLU A 88 -3.23 5.70 13.57
C GLU A 88 -2.29 5.94 12.39
N GLN A 89 -2.26 5.02 11.44
CA GLN A 89 -1.41 5.14 10.25
C GLN A 89 -2.01 6.05 9.17
N CYS A 90 -3.33 6.00 8.98
CA CYS A 90 -3.99 6.62 7.83
C CYS A 90 -4.62 7.97 8.10
N ASP A 91 -5.08 8.23 9.34
CA ASP A 91 -5.66 9.53 9.70
C ASP A 91 -4.74 10.72 9.39
N PRO A 92 -3.42 10.67 9.70
CA PRO A 92 -2.52 11.77 9.36
C PRO A 92 -2.38 12.01 7.85
N ILE A 93 -2.58 10.99 7.03
CA ILE A 93 -2.54 11.09 5.57
C ILE A 93 -3.81 11.80 5.08
N LEU A 94 -4.99 11.33 5.51
CA LEU A 94 -6.28 11.93 5.15
C LEU A 94 -6.39 13.37 5.62
N ASP A 95 -6.00 13.67 6.86
CA ASP A 95 -6.05 15.01 7.43
C ASP A 95 -5.21 16.02 6.64
N LYS A 96 -4.10 15.57 6.04
CA LYS A 96 -3.26 16.41 5.16
C LYS A 96 -3.82 16.57 3.75
N ARG A 97 -4.62 15.63 3.28
CA ARG A 97 -5.14 15.62 1.90
C ARG A 97 -6.50 16.27 1.76
N GLY A 98 -7.22 16.42 2.88
CA GLY A 98 -8.57 16.97 2.85
C GLY A 98 -9.58 16.01 2.22
N LYS A 99 -10.60 16.54 1.61
CA LYS A 99 -11.71 15.74 1.08
C LYS A 99 -11.34 15.08 -0.25
N PHE A 100 -11.80 13.86 -0.42
CA PHE A 100 -11.78 13.13 -1.69
C PHE A 100 -12.56 13.88 -2.76
N ARG A 101 -12.04 13.88 -3.98
CA ARG A 101 -12.68 14.46 -5.18
C ARG A 101 -13.06 13.39 -6.18
N GLU A 102 -12.07 12.70 -6.75
CA GLU A 102 -12.30 11.70 -7.78
C GLU A 102 -11.11 10.73 -7.92
N ILE A 103 -11.35 9.60 -8.56
CA ILE A 103 -10.29 8.72 -9.07
C ILE A 103 -9.85 9.26 -10.43
N VAL A 104 -8.58 9.59 -10.56
CA VAL A 104 -8.01 10.14 -11.81
C VAL A 104 -7.31 9.09 -12.66
N LYS A 105 -6.99 7.93 -12.08
CA LYS A 105 -6.36 6.82 -12.80
C LYS A 105 -6.62 5.51 -12.09
N THR A 106 -6.94 4.48 -12.88
CA THR A 106 -6.98 3.07 -12.46
C THR A 106 -6.10 2.25 -13.40
N VAL A 107 -5.36 1.31 -12.85
CA VAL A 107 -4.59 0.31 -13.59
C VAL A 107 -4.79 -1.04 -12.92
N SER A 108 -5.26 -2.02 -13.67
CA SER A 108 -5.40 -3.42 -13.24
C SER A 108 -4.25 -4.28 -13.76
N MET A 109 -3.90 -5.32 -13.03
CA MET A 109 -2.82 -6.24 -13.35
C MET A 109 -2.94 -7.56 -12.61
N GLY A 110 -2.27 -8.59 -13.12
CA GLY A 110 -2.04 -9.82 -12.36
C GLY A 110 -0.88 -9.66 -11.39
N CYS A 111 -1.05 -10.12 -10.16
CA CYS A 111 -0.02 -10.16 -9.13
C CYS A 111 0.46 -11.60 -8.92
N LYS A 112 1.78 -11.77 -8.81
CA LYS A 112 2.42 -13.06 -8.62
C LYS A 112 2.55 -13.38 -7.14
N ASN A 113 2.34 -14.66 -6.82
CA ASN A 113 2.66 -15.23 -5.52
C ASN A 113 4.19 -15.40 -5.35
N GLU A 114 4.60 -15.92 -4.20
CA GLU A 114 6.02 -16.20 -3.89
C GLU A 114 6.66 -17.20 -4.84
N GLU A 115 5.87 -18.07 -5.46
CA GLU A 115 6.32 -19.08 -6.44
C GLU A 115 6.45 -18.52 -7.86
N GLY A 116 6.00 -17.27 -8.08
CA GLY A 116 6.06 -16.55 -9.35
C GLY A 116 4.87 -16.81 -10.27
N GLU A 117 3.83 -17.49 -9.79
CA GLU A 117 2.58 -17.71 -10.50
C GLU A 117 1.61 -16.54 -10.27
N VAL A 118 0.84 -16.17 -11.30
CA VAL A 118 -0.17 -15.13 -11.17
C VAL A 118 -1.39 -15.71 -10.45
N GLU A 119 -1.59 -15.30 -9.21
CA GLU A 119 -2.60 -15.83 -8.30
C GLU A 119 -3.59 -14.77 -7.84
N TYR A 120 -3.20 -13.50 -7.87
CA TYR A 120 -4.00 -12.39 -7.35
C TYR A 120 -4.25 -11.33 -8.41
N GLY A 121 -5.34 -10.58 -8.24
CA GLY A 121 -5.61 -9.36 -8.99
C GLY A 121 -5.08 -8.15 -8.22
N GLY A 122 -4.38 -7.27 -8.91
CA GLY A 122 -3.88 -6.02 -8.38
C GLY A 122 -4.51 -4.81 -9.04
N LEU A 123 -4.75 -3.77 -8.28
CA LEU A 123 -5.22 -2.47 -8.72
C LEU A 123 -4.34 -1.36 -8.17
N VAL A 124 -3.97 -0.43 -9.03
CA VAL A 124 -3.37 0.84 -8.63
C VAL A 124 -4.34 1.94 -8.98
N LEU A 125 -4.84 2.64 -7.96
CA LEU A 125 -5.77 3.75 -8.15
C LEU A 125 -5.11 5.04 -7.64
N VAL A 126 -5.17 6.07 -8.46
CA VAL A 126 -4.73 7.41 -8.07
C VAL A 126 -5.96 8.27 -7.84
N ALA A 127 -6.11 8.72 -6.62
CA ALA A 127 -7.22 9.55 -6.19
C ALA A 127 -6.78 11.00 -6.00
N ASP A 128 -7.59 11.94 -6.46
CA ASP A 128 -7.42 13.37 -6.26
C ASP A 128 -8.21 13.81 -5.02
N TYR A 129 -7.54 14.59 -4.18
CA TYR A 129 -8.09 15.18 -2.95
C TYR A 129 -7.93 16.69 -3.00
N GLU A 130 -8.49 17.42 -2.03
CA GLU A 130 -8.39 18.89 -1.98
C GLU A 130 -6.94 19.39 -1.98
N ASP A 131 -6.06 18.72 -1.22
CA ASP A 131 -4.67 19.12 -0.99
C ASP A 131 -3.65 18.09 -1.51
N GLY A 132 -3.94 17.45 -2.63
CA GLY A 132 -3.02 16.55 -3.32
C GLY A 132 -3.62 15.21 -3.70
N ARG A 133 -2.78 14.20 -3.87
CA ARG A 133 -3.17 12.87 -4.34
C ARG A 133 -2.80 11.79 -3.33
N ILE A 134 -3.59 10.74 -3.36
CA ILE A 134 -3.29 9.48 -2.68
C ILE A 134 -3.24 8.38 -3.75
N CYS A 135 -2.22 7.54 -3.67
CA CYS A 135 -2.11 6.33 -4.49
C CYS A 135 -2.46 5.12 -3.63
N PHE A 136 -3.44 4.35 -4.10
CA PHE A 136 -3.86 3.10 -3.47
C PHE A 136 -3.30 1.93 -4.26
N HIS A 137 -2.68 0.98 -3.57
CA HIS A 137 -2.32 -0.32 -4.12
C HIS A 137 -3.18 -1.36 -3.42
N ILE A 138 -4.04 -2.02 -4.16
CA ILE A 138 -5.01 -2.97 -3.65
C ILE A 138 -4.79 -4.31 -4.32
N THR A 139 -4.63 -5.38 -3.54
CA THR A 139 -4.55 -6.75 -4.03
C THR A 139 -5.80 -7.52 -3.60
N ILE A 140 -6.40 -8.26 -4.51
CA ILE A 140 -7.66 -8.98 -4.33
C ILE A 140 -7.47 -10.44 -4.74
N ASN A 141 -8.02 -11.37 -3.98
CA ASN A 141 -8.04 -12.79 -4.33
C ASN A 141 -9.23 -13.13 -5.26
N GLU A 142 -9.33 -14.40 -5.69
CA GLU A 142 -10.41 -14.87 -6.57
C GLU A 142 -11.81 -14.76 -5.95
N ASN A 143 -11.91 -14.70 -4.61
CA ASN A 143 -13.17 -14.50 -3.90
C ASN A 143 -13.56 -13.02 -3.78
N MET A 144 -12.80 -12.10 -4.39
CA MET A 144 -12.96 -10.65 -4.27
C MET A 144 -12.72 -10.11 -2.86
N GLU A 145 -11.91 -10.81 -2.05
CA GLU A 145 -11.49 -10.37 -0.73
C GLU A 145 -10.16 -9.62 -0.82
N LEU A 146 -10.02 -8.56 -0.03
CA LEU A 146 -8.76 -7.80 0.05
C LEU A 146 -7.67 -8.67 0.67
N MET A 147 -6.52 -8.71 0.00
CA MET A 147 -5.27 -9.31 0.48
C MET A 147 -4.31 -8.24 0.97
N GLU A 148 -4.39 -7.06 0.35
CA GLU A 148 -3.53 -5.92 0.65
C GLU A 148 -4.26 -4.61 0.34
N PHE A 149 -4.03 -3.60 1.19
CA PHE A 149 -4.53 -2.24 1.00
C PHE A 149 -3.45 -1.26 1.47
N LEU A 150 -2.67 -0.77 0.53
CA LEU A 150 -1.59 0.18 0.79
C LEU A 150 -1.97 1.58 0.34
N VAL A 151 -1.56 2.55 1.15
CA VAL A 151 -1.84 3.98 0.96
C VAL A 151 -0.53 4.76 0.89
N GLN A 152 -0.32 5.53 -0.18
CA GLN A 152 0.89 6.31 -0.43
C GLN A 152 0.58 7.73 -0.91
#